data_afccfd10335f92eff6d68cebdf6dc021
#
_entry.id   afccfd10335f92eff6d68cebdf6dc021
#
_cell.length_a   1.000
_cell.length_b   1.000
_cell.length_c   1.000
_cell.angle_alpha   90.00
_cell.angle_beta   90.00
_cell.angle_gamma   90.00
#
_symmetry.space_group_name_H-M   'P 1'
#
loop_
_entity.id
_entity.type
_entity.pdbx_description
1 polymer ?
#
loop_
_entity_poly.entity_id
_entity_poly.type
_entity_poly.pdbx_seq_one_letter_code
_entity_poly.pdbx_strand_id
1 'polypeptide(L)'
;MDKRWRIGAVSYLNTRPLLLGIEQESFLKSIDLVKSYPANIAQDLLSGKIDIGLVPVAILPQLSDPHIVSNYVIGANGAVASVALFSEVPIDEIKSIYLDYQSRTSVQLLKILLSQFWKKEVEFISATEGYIAQISGTTAGVIIGDRALENLSKYPYVYDLSLAWKQHTGVPFVFAAWVANQPIPAAFMAAFDTANGYGLAHLDEVIALIPAQEQVYDLHKYYTENISY
;
A
#
# COMPACT_ATOMS: atom_id res chain seq x y z
N MET A 1 8.75 33.71 1.52
CA MET A 1 8.71 32.53 0.65
C MET A 1 7.80 31.52 1.30
N ASP A 2 6.73 31.11 0.65
CA ASP A 2 5.84 30.09 1.19
C ASP A 2 6.65 28.79 1.32
N LYS A 3 6.48 28.06 2.43
CA LYS A 3 7.17 26.80 2.68
C LYS A 3 6.81 25.79 1.59
N ARG A 4 7.80 25.24 0.88
CA ARG A 4 7.58 24.06 0.03
C ARG A 4 7.52 22.82 0.92
N TRP A 5 6.46 22.04 0.76
CA TRP A 5 6.27 20.81 1.51
C TRP A 5 7.00 19.64 0.84
N ARG A 6 7.83 18.93 1.61
CA ARG A 6 8.48 17.71 1.15
C ARG A 6 7.50 16.54 1.30
N ILE A 7 7.05 15.99 0.18
CA ILE A 7 6.01 14.95 0.14
C ILE A 7 6.60 13.65 -0.36
N GLY A 8 6.38 12.56 0.39
CA GLY A 8 6.76 11.21 0.00
C GLY A 8 5.55 10.40 -0.45
N ALA A 9 5.63 9.81 -1.64
CA ALA A 9 4.59 8.95 -2.19
C ALA A 9 5.11 7.57 -2.56
N VAL A 10 4.23 6.58 -2.56
CA VAL A 10 4.55 5.23 -2.99
C VAL A 10 4.52 5.15 -4.51
N SER A 11 5.40 4.36 -5.12
CA SER A 11 5.53 4.25 -6.58
C SER A 11 4.72 3.12 -7.22
N TYR A 12 3.81 2.47 -6.48
CA TYR A 12 2.98 1.36 -6.99
C TYR A 12 1.78 1.84 -7.81
N LEU A 13 1.20 0.93 -8.59
CA LEU A 13 -0.01 1.16 -9.38
C LEU A 13 -1.17 1.73 -8.54
N ASN A 14 -1.38 1.22 -7.32
CA ASN A 14 -2.45 1.69 -6.44
C ASN A 14 -2.37 3.18 -6.07
N THR A 15 -1.21 3.80 -6.19
CA THR A 15 -1.01 5.22 -5.87
C THR A 15 -1.21 6.14 -7.09
N ARG A 16 -1.18 5.60 -8.31
CA ARG A 16 -1.25 6.40 -9.55
C ARG A 16 -2.46 7.34 -9.60
N PRO A 17 -3.70 6.92 -9.21
CA PRO A 17 -4.84 7.82 -9.19
C PRO A 17 -4.67 9.00 -8.24
N LEU A 18 -4.03 8.80 -7.07
CA LEU A 18 -3.78 9.88 -6.12
C LEU A 18 -2.71 10.86 -6.61
N LEU A 19 -1.78 10.39 -7.46
CA LEU A 19 -0.64 11.19 -7.91
C LEU A 19 -0.94 12.08 -9.10
N LEU A 20 -1.89 11.74 -9.97
CA LEU A 20 -2.12 12.49 -11.22
C LEU A 20 -2.30 14.00 -11.00
N GLY A 21 -3.13 14.39 -10.03
CA GLY A 21 -3.33 15.81 -9.73
C GLY A 21 -2.18 16.44 -8.93
N ILE A 22 -1.49 15.65 -8.09
CA ILE A 22 -0.30 16.08 -7.34
C ILE A 22 0.85 16.40 -8.31
N GLU A 23 0.97 15.63 -9.40
CA GLU A 23 2.02 15.79 -10.41
C GLU A 23 1.72 16.89 -11.43
N GLN A 24 0.56 17.56 -11.37
CA GLN A 24 0.30 18.72 -12.19
C GLN A 24 1.25 19.89 -11.84
N GLU A 25 1.72 20.61 -12.86
CA GLU A 25 2.70 21.69 -12.72
C GLU A 25 2.29 22.75 -11.68
N SER A 26 1.00 23.07 -11.62
CA SER A 26 0.46 24.04 -10.67
C SER A 26 0.68 23.64 -9.21
N PHE A 27 0.51 22.35 -8.88
CA PHE A 27 0.67 21.84 -7.53
C PHE A 27 2.16 21.56 -7.22
N LEU A 28 2.93 21.02 -8.19
CA LEU A 28 4.37 20.77 -8.05
C LEU A 28 5.18 22.01 -7.70
N LYS A 29 4.72 23.22 -8.06
CA LYS A 29 5.39 24.48 -7.67
C LYS A 29 5.41 24.70 -6.16
N SER A 30 4.48 24.11 -5.41
CA SER A 30 4.34 24.27 -3.96
C SER A 30 4.97 23.14 -3.13
N ILE A 31 5.45 22.07 -3.78
CA ILE A 31 5.95 20.87 -3.11
C ILE A 31 7.27 20.37 -3.69
N ASP A 32 7.96 19.52 -2.92
CA ASP A 32 9.06 18.67 -3.37
C ASP A 32 8.60 17.20 -3.24
N LEU A 33 8.29 16.56 -4.38
CA LEU A 33 7.76 15.19 -4.40
C LEU A 33 8.88 14.15 -4.55
N VAL A 34 8.91 13.19 -3.64
CA VAL A 34 9.77 12.01 -3.68
C VAL A 34 8.91 10.75 -3.82
N LYS A 35 9.30 9.83 -4.71
CA LYS A 35 8.62 8.53 -4.90
C LYS A 35 9.55 7.39 -4.53
N SER A 36 9.08 6.45 -3.69
CA SER A 36 9.85 5.28 -3.25
C SER A 36 8.93 4.16 -2.76
N TYR A 37 9.52 3.08 -2.25
CA TYR A 37 8.76 2.00 -1.61
C TYR A 37 8.17 2.43 -0.26
N PRO A 38 7.05 1.81 0.19
CA PRO A 38 6.37 2.19 1.42
C PRO A 38 7.27 2.24 2.66
N ALA A 39 8.19 1.27 2.81
CA ALA A 39 9.10 1.22 3.94
C ALA A 39 10.10 2.39 3.96
N ASN A 40 10.55 2.85 2.79
CA ASN A 40 11.47 4.00 2.67
C ASN A 40 10.74 5.31 2.98
N ILE A 41 9.53 5.51 2.44
CA ILE A 41 8.70 6.69 2.73
C ILE A 41 8.39 6.77 4.23
N ALA A 42 8.08 5.63 4.86
CA ALA A 42 7.89 5.55 6.30
C ALA A 42 9.14 6.00 7.08
N GLN A 43 10.32 5.51 6.69
CA GLN A 43 11.59 5.89 7.33
C GLN A 43 11.91 7.36 7.12
N ASP A 44 11.65 7.92 5.93
CA ASP A 44 11.89 9.32 5.63
C ASP A 44 10.96 10.25 6.44
N LEU A 45 9.70 9.85 6.67
CA LEU A 45 8.78 10.58 7.55
C LEU A 45 9.24 10.51 9.03
N LEU A 46 9.58 9.31 9.52
CA LEU A 46 10.09 9.11 10.89
C LEU A 46 11.37 9.91 11.18
N SER A 47 12.25 10.05 10.20
CA SER A 47 13.50 10.79 10.33
C SER A 47 13.37 12.30 10.04
N GLY A 48 12.18 12.79 9.66
CA GLY A 48 11.95 14.20 9.32
C GLY A 48 12.55 14.65 7.99
N LYS A 49 12.92 13.72 7.11
CA LYS A 49 13.38 14.05 5.74
C LYS A 49 12.23 14.54 4.86
N ILE A 50 11.01 14.03 5.09
CA ILE A 50 9.79 14.50 4.44
C ILE A 50 8.83 15.03 5.50
N ASP A 51 7.94 15.95 5.11
CA ASP A 51 6.94 16.56 5.98
C ASP A 51 5.61 15.80 5.96
N ILE A 52 5.24 15.23 4.81
CA ILE A 52 4.01 14.46 4.57
C ILE A 52 4.39 13.19 3.80
N GLY A 53 3.83 12.04 4.18
CA GLY A 53 4.07 10.78 3.49
C GLY A 53 2.79 9.96 3.32
N LEU A 54 2.65 9.28 2.16
CA LEU A 54 1.73 8.17 2.04
C LEU A 54 2.40 6.95 2.68
N VAL A 55 2.08 6.72 3.94
CA VAL A 55 2.81 5.76 4.78
C VAL A 55 1.93 4.60 5.24
N PRO A 56 2.53 3.41 5.45
CA PRO A 56 1.85 2.28 6.08
C PRO A 56 1.26 2.68 7.44
N VAL A 57 -0.02 2.39 7.68
CA VAL A 57 -0.67 2.78 8.95
C VAL A 57 -0.04 2.13 10.18
N ALA A 58 0.66 1.03 10.03
CA ALA A 58 1.38 0.35 11.12
C ALA A 58 2.52 1.19 11.73
N ILE A 59 2.95 2.29 11.09
CA ILE A 59 3.99 3.17 11.67
C ILE A 59 3.43 4.33 12.50
N LEU A 60 2.12 4.59 12.45
CA LEU A 60 1.51 5.72 13.16
C LEU A 60 1.89 5.76 14.66
N PRO A 61 1.90 4.62 15.39
CA PRO A 61 2.30 4.61 16.81
C PRO A 61 3.78 4.97 17.07
N GLN A 62 4.61 5.04 16.02
CA GLN A 62 6.03 5.40 16.12
C GLN A 62 6.28 6.89 15.89
N LEU A 63 5.27 7.63 15.39
CA LEU A 63 5.34 9.07 15.20
C LEU A 63 5.02 9.79 16.53
N SER A 64 5.69 10.91 16.78
CA SER A 64 5.51 11.68 18.01
C SER A 64 4.23 12.52 18.01
N ASP A 65 3.82 13.00 16.82
CA ASP A 65 2.63 13.86 16.64
C ASP A 65 1.97 13.57 15.28
N PRO A 66 1.35 12.36 15.11
CA PRO A 66 0.80 11.95 13.83
C PRO A 66 -0.51 12.68 13.51
N HIS A 67 -0.57 13.30 12.33
CA HIS A 67 -1.75 13.94 11.76
C HIS A 67 -2.10 13.28 10.43
N ILE A 68 -3.35 12.80 10.28
CA ILE A 68 -3.89 12.41 8.97
C ILE A 68 -4.23 13.69 8.23
N VAL A 69 -3.68 13.86 7.03
CA VAL A 69 -3.71 15.13 6.29
C VAL A 69 -4.54 15.11 5.02
N SER A 70 -5.21 14.00 4.73
CA SER A 70 -6.06 13.84 3.55
C SER A 70 -7.25 12.94 3.86
N ASN A 71 -8.36 13.15 3.13
CA ASN A 71 -9.51 12.26 3.14
C ASN A 71 -9.30 10.99 2.28
N TYR A 72 -8.18 10.90 1.57
CA TYR A 72 -7.83 9.79 0.70
C TYR A 72 -6.80 8.87 1.34
N VAL A 73 -6.99 7.56 1.15
CA VAL A 73 -6.16 6.49 1.69
C VAL A 73 -5.87 5.43 0.62
N ILE A 74 -5.06 4.44 0.94
CA ILE A 74 -5.02 3.16 0.22
C ILE A 74 -5.63 2.11 1.13
N GLY A 75 -6.86 1.71 0.82
CA GLY A 75 -7.63 0.73 1.58
C GLY A 75 -8.35 -0.27 0.67
N ALA A 76 -9.17 -1.14 1.26
CA ALA A 76 -10.07 -2.02 0.53
C ALA A 76 -11.24 -2.48 1.41
N ASN A 77 -12.40 -2.71 0.79
CA ASN A 77 -13.59 -3.22 1.45
C ASN A 77 -13.95 -4.64 0.92
N GLY A 78 -13.00 -5.53 0.90
CA GLY A 78 -13.04 -6.86 0.33
C GLY A 78 -11.68 -7.26 -0.20
N ALA A 79 -11.61 -7.94 -1.34
CA ALA A 79 -10.35 -8.34 -1.95
C ALA A 79 -9.59 -7.13 -2.52
N VAL A 80 -8.35 -6.95 -2.09
CA VAL A 80 -7.45 -5.88 -2.58
C VAL A 80 -6.63 -6.30 -3.80
N ALA A 81 -6.53 -7.58 -4.07
CA ALA A 81 -5.72 -8.24 -5.10
C ALA A 81 -4.20 -8.05 -4.94
N SER A 82 -3.74 -6.86 -4.57
CA SER A 82 -2.32 -6.49 -4.49
C SER A 82 -1.66 -6.72 -3.12
N VAL A 83 -2.32 -7.41 -2.19
CA VAL A 83 -1.74 -7.80 -0.88
C VAL A 83 -2.24 -9.17 -0.50
N ALA A 84 -1.42 -10.20 -0.70
CA ALA A 84 -1.83 -11.57 -0.43
C ALA A 84 -0.68 -12.45 0.09
N LEU A 85 -1.07 -13.56 0.71
CA LEU A 85 -0.20 -14.69 1.04
C LEU A 85 -0.28 -15.71 -0.09
N PHE A 86 0.85 -16.03 -0.69
CA PHE A 86 0.99 -16.95 -1.82
C PHE A 86 1.61 -18.26 -1.35
N SER A 87 1.05 -19.40 -1.78
CA SER A 87 1.48 -20.72 -1.35
C SER A 87 1.24 -21.79 -2.42
N GLU A 88 2.07 -22.82 -2.41
CA GLU A 88 1.86 -24.05 -3.19
C GLU A 88 0.97 -25.08 -2.45
N VAL A 89 0.73 -24.88 -1.16
CA VAL A 89 -0.06 -25.79 -0.32
C VAL A 89 -1.18 -25.04 0.39
N PRO A 90 -2.25 -25.72 0.87
CA PRO A 90 -3.31 -25.10 1.66
C PRO A 90 -2.75 -24.43 2.94
N ILE A 91 -3.51 -23.47 3.49
CA ILE A 91 -3.10 -22.70 4.68
C ILE A 91 -2.70 -23.59 5.85
N ASP A 92 -3.36 -24.73 6.00
CA ASP A 92 -3.11 -25.65 7.11
C ASP A 92 -1.77 -26.41 7.00
N GLU A 93 -1.20 -26.49 5.81
CA GLU A 93 0.06 -27.16 5.53
C GLU A 93 1.27 -26.23 5.53
N ILE A 94 1.05 -24.90 5.56
CA ILE A 94 2.13 -23.92 5.59
C ILE A 94 2.91 -24.03 6.89
N LYS A 95 4.25 -24.13 6.81
CA LYS A 95 5.16 -24.22 7.96
C LYS A 95 5.96 -22.94 8.17
N SER A 96 6.30 -22.23 7.08
CA SER A 96 7.07 -21.00 7.15
C SER A 96 6.56 -19.97 6.15
N ILE A 97 6.76 -18.67 6.43
CA ILE A 97 6.29 -17.58 5.60
C ILE A 97 7.36 -16.49 5.46
N TYR A 98 7.73 -16.17 4.23
CA TYR A 98 8.52 -14.98 3.91
C TYR A 98 7.70 -13.71 4.15
N LEU A 99 8.25 -12.78 4.94
CA LEU A 99 7.66 -11.47 5.24
C LEU A 99 8.23 -10.43 4.29
N ASP A 100 7.41 -9.84 3.42
CA ASP A 100 7.82 -8.87 2.41
C ASP A 100 8.57 -7.67 3.02
N TYR A 101 9.81 -7.43 2.58
CA TYR A 101 10.69 -6.37 3.08
C TYR A 101 10.20 -4.95 2.74
N GLN A 102 9.33 -4.81 1.75
CA GLN A 102 8.76 -3.51 1.35
C GLN A 102 7.53 -3.11 2.17
N SER A 103 6.97 -4.03 2.98
CA SER A 103 5.73 -3.81 3.73
C SER A 103 5.95 -3.73 5.24
N ARG A 104 5.18 -2.84 5.88
CA ARG A 104 5.02 -2.79 7.34
C ARG A 104 3.62 -3.24 7.75
N THR A 105 2.59 -2.62 7.16
CA THR A 105 1.19 -2.90 7.50
C THR A 105 0.78 -4.33 7.13
N SER A 106 1.09 -4.81 5.91
CA SER A 106 0.66 -6.13 5.45
C SER A 106 1.30 -7.27 6.26
N VAL A 107 2.55 -7.08 6.71
CA VAL A 107 3.21 -8.02 7.61
C VAL A 107 2.49 -8.10 8.97
N GLN A 108 2.08 -6.98 9.55
CA GLN A 108 1.33 -6.99 10.81
C GLN A 108 -0.07 -7.59 10.61
N LEU A 109 -0.75 -7.24 9.51
CA LEU A 109 -2.05 -7.82 9.17
C LEU A 109 -1.97 -9.34 9.05
N LEU A 110 -0.97 -9.88 8.33
CA LEU A 110 -0.76 -11.32 8.24
C LEU A 110 -0.63 -11.96 9.64
N LYS A 111 0.20 -11.39 10.52
CA LYS A 111 0.41 -11.94 11.87
C LYS A 111 -0.89 -11.97 12.69
N ILE A 112 -1.70 -10.91 12.57
CA ILE A 112 -3.02 -10.84 13.23
C ILE A 112 -3.94 -11.92 12.66
N LEU A 113 -4.02 -12.07 11.33
CA LEU A 113 -4.87 -13.05 10.67
C LEU A 113 -4.44 -14.48 11.00
N LEU A 114 -3.14 -14.78 11.02
CA LEU A 114 -2.64 -16.10 11.44
C LEU A 114 -3.05 -16.41 12.88
N SER A 115 -2.87 -15.47 13.79
CA SER A 115 -3.19 -15.67 15.21
C SER A 115 -4.70 -15.71 15.49
N GLN A 116 -5.49 -14.80 14.89
CA GLN A 116 -6.87 -14.56 15.32
C GLN A 116 -7.91 -15.20 14.40
N PHE A 117 -7.63 -15.30 13.10
CA PHE A 117 -8.57 -15.81 12.10
C PHE A 117 -8.26 -17.27 11.72
N TRP A 118 -7.07 -17.53 11.20
CA TRP A 118 -6.66 -18.87 10.76
C TRP A 118 -6.20 -19.78 11.91
N LYS A 119 -5.90 -19.22 13.09
CA LYS A 119 -5.43 -19.95 14.28
C LYS A 119 -4.20 -20.83 14.00
N LYS A 120 -3.22 -20.26 13.30
CA LYS A 120 -2.05 -20.94 12.77
C LYS A 120 -0.76 -20.37 13.33
N GLU A 121 0.13 -21.26 13.78
CA GLU A 121 1.51 -20.92 14.13
C GLU A 121 2.44 -21.36 13.00
N VAL A 122 3.35 -20.46 12.60
CA VAL A 122 4.32 -20.68 11.52
C VAL A 122 5.64 -19.99 11.85
N GLU A 123 6.72 -20.45 11.22
CA GLU A 123 7.98 -19.74 11.25
C GLU A 123 7.94 -18.51 10.33
N PHE A 124 8.46 -17.36 10.80
CA PHE A 124 8.59 -16.16 9.98
C PHE A 124 10.02 -15.99 9.49
N ILE A 125 10.17 -15.81 8.19
CA ILE A 125 11.45 -15.59 7.51
C ILE A 125 11.48 -14.16 7.00
N SER A 126 12.51 -13.39 7.38
CA SER A 126 12.72 -12.04 6.82
C SER A 126 13.09 -12.15 5.35
N ALA A 127 12.27 -11.58 4.47
CA ALA A 127 12.52 -11.61 3.05
C ALA A 127 13.55 -10.56 2.62
N THR A 128 14.31 -10.90 1.58
CA THR A 128 15.19 -10.01 0.83
C THR A 128 14.78 -10.01 -0.63
N GLU A 129 15.39 -9.19 -1.46
CA GLU A 129 15.13 -9.19 -2.90
C GLU A 129 15.30 -10.60 -3.49
N GLY A 130 14.39 -10.98 -4.40
CA GLY A 130 14.39 -12.31 -5.03
C GLY A 130 13.69 -13.42 -4.22
N TYR A 131 13.17 -13.17 -3.02
CA TYR A 131 12.53 -14.18 -2.18
C TYR A 131 11.30 -14.86 -2.81
N ILE A 132 10.63 -14.19 -3.76
CA ILE A 132 9.44 -14.74 -4.43
C ILE A 132 9.76 -16.07 -5.13
N ALA A 133 10.96 -16.20 -5.72
CA ALA A 133 11.41 -17.44 -6.34
C ALA A 133 11.70 -18.57 -5.34
N GLN A 134 11.70 -18.27 -4.03
CA GLN A 134 11.95 -19.24 -2.96
C GLN A 134 10.64 -19.71 -2.30
N ILE A 135 9.49 -19.16 -2.72
CA ILE A 135 8.17 -19.62 -2.26
C ILE A 135 7.88 -20.95 -2.92
N SER A 136 7.97 -22.04 -2.16
CA SER A 136 7.76 -23.41 -2.65
C SER A 136 7.48 -24.41 -1.53
N GLY A 137 6.81 -25.52 -1.85
CA GLY A 137 6.44 -26.55 -0.90
C GLY A 137 5.61 -25.97 0.26
N THR A 138 6.07 -26.16 1.49
CA THR A 138 5.38 -25.66 2.71
C THR A 138 5.83 -24.24 3.12
N THR A 139 6.68 -23.58 2.31
CA THR A 139 7.12 -22.20 2.54
C THR A 139 6.33 -21.24 1.66
N ALA A 140 5.48 -20.45 2.28
CA ALA A 140 4.67 -19.42 1.65
C ALA A 140 5.37 -18.04 1.67
N GLY A 141 4.76 -17.02 1.04
CA GLY A 141 5.27 -15.66 1.13
C GLY A 141 4.18 -14.62 1.00
N VAL A 142 4.28 -13.56 1.79
CA VAL A 142 3.48 -12.34 1.56
C VAL A 142 4.11 -11.58 0.42
N ILE A 143 3.33 -11.23 -0.60
CA ILE A 143 3.75 -10.36 -1.69
C ILE A 143 2.80 -9.16 -1.73
N ILE A 144 3.36 -7.96 -1.98
CA ILE A 144 2.57 -6.74 -2.05
C ILE A 144 2.81 -5.96 -3.35
N GLY A 145 1.87 -5.04 -3.62
CA GLY A 145 1.93 -4.10 -4.74
C GLY A 145 1.84 -4.82 -6.09
N ASP A 146 2.48 -4.24 -7.08
CA ASP A 146 2.42 -4.70 -8.46
C ASP A 146 2.95 -6.13 -8.62
N ARG A 147 3.95 -6.51 -7.82
CA ARG A 147 4.47 -7.88 -7.75
C ARG A 147 3.40 -8.90 -7.32
N ALA A 148 2.47 -8.52 -6.44
CA ALA A 148 1.37 -9.40 -6.07
C ALA A 148 0.44 -9.64 -7.26
N LEU A 149 0.07 -8.57 -7.99
CA LEU A 149 -0.77 -8.66 -9.20
C LEU A 149 -0.15 -9.57 -10.26
N GLU A 150 1.17 -9.48 -10.49
CA GLU A 150 1.92 -10.33 -11.43
C GLU A 150 1.95 -11.81 -11.05
N ASN A 151 1.71 -12.12 -9.78
CA ASN A 151 1.84 -13.48 -9.25
C ASN A 151 0.50 -14.16 -8.96
N LEU A 152 -0.66 -13.48 -9.11
CA LEU A 152 -1.99 -14.01 -8.78
C LEU A 152 -2.30 -15.35 -9.47
N SER A 153 -1.84 -15.57 -10.70
CA SER A 153 -2.10 -16.80 -11.47
C SER A 153 -1.00 -17.86 -11.34
N LYS A 154 0.09 -17.58 -10.61
CA LYS A 154 1.26 -18.46 -10.54
C LYS A 154 1.22 -19.46 -9.39
N TYR A 155 0.36 -19.22 -8.40
CA TYR A 155 0.25 -20.08 -7.22
C TYR A 155 -1.15 -20.67 -7.10
N PRO A 156 -1.26 -21.95 -6.71
CA PRO A 156 -2.55 -22.61 -6.53
C PRO A 156 -3.36 -22.06 -5.34
N TYR A 157 -2.68 -21.47 -4.34
CA TYR A 157 -3.31 -20.90 -3.17
C TYR A 157 -2.88 -19.45 -3.00
N VAL A 158 -3.86 -18.54 -3.09
CA VAL A 158 -3.68 -17.10 -2.89
C VAL A 158 -4.71 -16.63 -1.87
N TYR A 159 -4.22 -16.17 -0.72
CA TYR A 159 -5.06 -15.68 0.37
C TYR A 159 -4.96 -14.16 0.42
N ASP A 160 -5.98 -13.45 -0.11
CA ASP A 160 -6.06 -12.00 -0.05
C ASP A 160 -6.24 -11.55 1.40
N LEU A 161 -5.30 -10.73 1.91
CA LEU A 161 -5.29 -10.37 3.32
C LEU A 161 -6.40 -9.38 3.69
N SER A 162 -6.84 -8.53 2.75
CA SER A 162 -7.95 -7.62 2.99
C SER A 162 -9.29 -8.36 3.02
N LEU A 163 -9.49 -9.31 2.12
CA LEU A 163 -10.67 -10.16 2.12
C LEU A 163 -10.76 -10.99 3.42
N ALA A 164 -9.64 -11.58 3.85
CA ALA A 164 -9.57 -12.33 5.10
C ALA A 164 -9.87 -11.43 6.32
N TRP A 165 -9.36 -10.18 6.31
CA TRP A 165 -9.70 -9.20 7.34
C TRP A 165 -11.20 -8.88 7.35
N LYS A 166 -11.79 -8.63 6.18
CA LYS A 166 -13.23 -8.37 6.05
C LYS A 166 -14.08 -9.54 6.53
N GLN A 167 -13.67 -10.78 6.23
CA GLN A 167 -14.35 -11.99 6.71
C GLN A 167 -14.24 -12.13 8.24
N HIS A 168 -13.09 -11.79 8.82
CA HIS A 168 -12.86 -11.89 10.26
C HIS A 168 -13.58 -10.80 11.08
N THR A 169 -13.57 -9.55 10.58
CA THR A 169 -13.97 -8.38 11.37
C THR A 169 -15.26 -7.71 10.90
N GLY A 170 -15.66 -7.90 9.64
CA GLY A 170 -16.79 -7.23 9.02
C GLY A 170 -16.51 -5.80 8.52
N VAL A 171 -15.32 -5.23 8.79
CA VAL A 171 -14.97 -3.84 8.42
C VAL A 171 -13.93 -3.76 7.31
N PRO A 172 -13.83 -2.64 6.55
CA PRO A 172 -12.77 -2.42 5.59
C PRO A 172 -11.40 -2.31 6.26
N PHE A 173 -10.32 -2.45 5.46
CA PHE A 173 -8.95 -2.31 5.93
C PHE A 173 -8.24 -1.14 5.23
N VAL A 174 -7.46 -0.36 5.99
CA VAL A 174 -6.59 0.71 5.47
C VAL A 174 -5.14 0.25 5.56
N PHE A 175 -4.44 0.25 4.42
CA PHE A 175 -3.03 -0.13 4.32
C PHE A 175 -2.09 1.05 4.50
N ALA A 176 -2.42 2.19 3.88
CA ALA A 176 -1.63 3.41 3.94
C ALA A 176 -2.52 4.65 3.96
N ALA A 177 -2.05 5.69 4.62
CA ALA A 177 -2.70 7.00 4.69
C ALA A 177 -1.68 8.12 4.47
N TRP A 178 -2.16 9.28 4.05
CA TRP A 178 -1.36 10.50 4.03
C TRP A 178 -1.19 11.04 5.45
N VAL A 179 0.03 11.05 5.95
CA VAL A 179 0.34 11.39 7.34
C VAL A 179 1.47 12.42 7.39
N ALA A 180 1.34 13.38 8.31
CA ALA A 180 2.41 14.30 8.73
C ALA A 180 2.76 14.03 10.21
N ASN A 181 3.99 14.37 10.62
CA ASN A 181 4.41 14.34 12.02
C ASN A 181 4.43 15.76 12.63
N GLN A 182 3.51 16.60 12.18
CA GLN A 182 3.27 17.98 12.62
C GLN A 182 1.93 18.47 12.05
N PRO A 183 1.30 19.51 12.63
CA PRO A 183 0.12 20.13 12.06
C PRO A 183 0.38 20.69 10.66
N ILE A 184 -0.57 20.52 9.75
CA ILE A 184 -0.55 21.04 8.38
C ILE A 184 -1.65 22.09 8.22
N PRO A 185 -1.38 23.26 7.59
CA PRO A 185 -2.39 24.29 7.38
C PRO A 185 -3.61 23.78 6.62
N ALA A 186 -4.82 24.12 7.09
CA ALA A 186 -6.07 23.66 6.49
C ALA A 186 -6.21 24.02 4.99
N ALA A 187 -5.71 25.20 4.60
CA ALA A 187 -5.72 25.61 3.18
C ALA A 187 -4.86 24.69 2.30
N PHE A 188 -3.71 24.22 2.81
CA PHE A 188 -2.88 23.25 2.09
C PHE A 188 -3.57 21.89 2.01
N MET A 189 -4.16 21.41 3.13
CA MET A 189 -4.89 20.13 3.15
C MET A 189 -6.05 20.12 2.14
N ALA A 190 -6.81 21.22 2.04
CA ALA A 190 -7.90 21.33 1.05
C ALA A 190 -7.38 21.28 -0.40
N ALA A 191 -6.30 21.98 -0.70
CA ALA A 191 -5.67 21.94 -2.03
C ALA A 191 -5.08 20.53 -2.33
N PHE A 192 -4.50 19.90 -1.33
CA PHE A 192 -3.95 18.55 -1.42
C PHE A 192 -5.04 17.50 -1.69
N ASP A 193 -6.19 17.61 -1.00
CA ASP A 193 -7.34 16.74 -1.25
C ASP A 193 -7.91 16.95 -2.67
N THR A 194 -7.99 18.19 -3.12
CA THR A 194 -8.38 18.48 -4.50
C THR A 194 -7.45 17.82 -5.52
N ALA A 195 -6.14 17.88 -5.29
CA ALA A 195 -5.14 17.23 -6.14
C ALA A 195 -5.26 15.69 -6.10
N ASN A 196 -5.43 15.07 -4.92
CA ASN A 196 -5.67 13.63 -4.80
C ASN A 196 -6.93 13.18 -5.54
N GLY A 197 -8.04 13.93 -5.39
CA GLY A 197 -9.33 13.60 -6.02
C GLY A 197 -9.34 13.75 -7.53
N TYR A 198 -8.44 14.57 -8.10
CA TYR A 198 -8.39 14.81 -9.54
C TYR A 198 -8.19 13.52 -10.34
N GLY A 199 -7.20 12.69 -10.00
CA GLY A 199 -6.95 11.47 -10.75
C GLY A 199 -8.02 10.40 -10.56
N LEU A 200 -8.71 10.39 -9.41
CA LEU A 200 -9.87 9.50 -9.21
C LEU A 200 -11.07 9.88 -10.10
N ALA A 201 -11.22 11.16 -10.40
CA ALA A 201 -12.21 11.66 -11.36
C ALA A 201 -11.78 11.44 -12.83
N HIS A 202 -10.50 11.08 -13.09
CA HIS A 202 -9.91 10.95 -14.42
C HIS A 202 -9.16 9.61 -14.58
N LEU A 203 -9.78 8.49 -14.17
CA LEU A 203 -9.12 7.18 -14.17
C LEU A 203 -8.65 6.72 -15.56
N ASP A 204 -9.39 7.05 -16.62
CA ASP A 204 -8.99 6.73 -17.99
C ASP A 204 -7.67 7.42 -18.37
N GLU A 205 -7.47 8.68 -17.94
CA GLU A 205 -6.22 9.41 -18.12
C GLU A 205 -5.08 8.74 -17.31
N VAL A 206 -5.35 8.37 -16.06
CA VAL A 206 -4.37 7.63 -15.23
C VAL A 206 -3.93 6.36 -15.93
N ILE A 207 -4.87 5.55 -16.42
CA ILE A 207 -4.59 4.27 -17.09
C ILE A 207 -3.81 4.49 -18.39
N ALA A 208 -4.17 5.51 -19.18
CA ALA A 208 -3.49 5.83 -20.43
C ALA A 208 -2.02 6.24 -20.23
N LEU A 209 -1.66 6.79 -19.07
CA LEU A 209 -0.28 7.17 -18.73
C LEU A 209 0.58 6.00 -18.23
N ILE A 210 -0.03 4.84 -17.94
CA ILE A 210 0.71 3.66 -17.47
C ILE A 210 1.20 2.86 -18.69
N PRO A 211 2.52 2.61 -18.81
CA PRO A 211 3.07 1.81 -19.90
C PRO A 211 2.41 0.43 -19.99
N ALA A 212 2.17 -0.05 -21.19
CA ALA A 212 1.46 -1.32 -21.42
C ALA A 212 2.12 -2.53 -20.69
N GLN A 213 3.46 -2.53 -20.59
CA GLN A 213 4.22 -3.58 -19.87
C GLN A 213 4.02 -3.54 -18.35
N GLU A 214 3.55 -2.41 -17.78
CA GLU A 214 3.21 -2.26 -16.37
C GLU A 214 1.74 -2.59 -16.07
N GLN A 215 0.90 -2.75 -17.11
CA GLN A 215 -0.51 -3.11 -16.98
C GLN A 215 -0.67 -4.63 -16.77
N VAL A 216 -0.15 -5.13 -15.68
CA VAL A 216 -0.11 -6.57 -15.34
C VAL A 216 -1.45 -7.10 -14.80
N TYR A 217 -2.45 -6.25 -14.67
CA TYR A 217 -3.78 -6.53 -14.17
C TYR A 217 -4.81 -5.61 -14.86
N ASP A 218 -6.10 -5.92 -14.78
CA ASP A 218 -7.16 -5.00 -15.21
C ASP A 218 -7.18 -3.77 -14.30
N LEU A 219 -6.58 -2.66 -14.76
CA LEU A 219 -6.40 -1.45 -13.96
C LEU A 219 -7.73 -0.75 -13.66
N HIS A 220 -8.71 -0.81 -14.58
CA HIS A 220 -10.02 -0.21 -14.31
C HIS A 220 -10.68 -0.94 -13.14
N LYS A 221 -10.74 -2.27 -13.20
CA LYS A 221 -11.23 -3.10 -12.10
C LYS A 221 -10.45 -2.88 -10.81
N TYR A 222 -9.11 -2.77 -10.92
CA TYR A 222 -8.25 -2.55 -9.76
C TYR A 222 -8.61 -1.27 -9.02
N TYR A 223 -8.77 -0.16 -9.74
CA TYR A 223 -9.04 1.16 -9.14
C TYR A 223 -10.49 1.35 -8.69
N THR A 224 -11.44 0.60 -9.25
CA THR A 224 -12.87 0.78 -8.95
C THR A 224 -13.46 -0.28 -8.02
N GLU A 225 -12.89 -1.49 -8.01
CA GLU A 225 -13.45 -2.62 -7.26
C GLU A 225 -12.51 -3.12 -6.15
N ASN A 226 -11.18 -3.09 -6.37
CA ASN A 226 -10.22 -3.65 -5.42
C ASN A 226 -9.69 -2.61 -4.42
N ILE A 227 -9.40 -1.39 -4.87
CA ILE A 227 -8.91 -0.32 -4.00
C ILE A 227 -10.06 0.58 -3.55
N SER A 228 -10.04 0.95 -2.28
CA SER A 228 -10.85 2.03 -1.71
C SER A 228 -9.91 3.20 -1.37
N TYR A 229 -10.24 4.34 -1.94
CA TYR A 229 -9.47 5.57 -1.74
C TYR A 229 -10.09 6.48 -0.69
#